data_58fb641ce8f8601353dfb6069e5d5c44
#
_entry.id   58fb641ce8f8601353dfb6069e5d5c44
#
_cell.length_a   1.000
_cell.length_b   1.000
_cell.length_c   1.000
_cell.angle_alpha   90.00
_cell.angle_beta   90.00
_cell.angle_gamma   90.00
#
_symmetry.space_group_name_H-M   'P 1'
#
loop_
_entity.id
_entity.type
_entity.pdbx_description
1 polymer ?
#
loop_
_entity_poly.entity_id
_entity_poly.type
_entity_poly.pdbx_seq_one_letter_code
_entity_poly.pdbx_strand_id
1 'polypeptide(L)'
;MIPCGENSKVALTVKNFIAAHRIPHAMLIEGENINDNLNLAQHIAKAAVCQNNNAPCSVCKECHLAEIGSHPDITRVDTLDGKKFLSVAQIRDVRADAFVKAHSGARRVFIIENAHRMNEQAQNALLKVLEEPPKDVVFLLLTSSKTMLLDTIISRCVLLSLLAAKNDDNKHISTANTFIDLLLSGSEYDMLKLLTPLEKSRTEAEDFFNTLSLCITQRLKKSPSHARVLDRLFDDTKYYLDLLATNINMTLLLSLVVSRSKGLLDI
;
A
#
# COMPACT_ATOMS: atom_id res chain seq x y z
N MET A 1 12.85 2.25 11.69
CA MET A 1 11.41 1.95 11.94
C MET A 1 10.63 2.55 10.79
N ILE A 2 9.72 1.81 10.13
CA ILE A 2 8.89 2.36 9.04
C ILE A 2 7.79 3.22 9.66
N PRO A 3 7.58 4.47 9.21
CA PRO A 3 6.72 5.44 9.91
C PRO A 3 5.22 5.13 9.94
N CYS A 4 4.74 4.18 9.10
CA CYS A 4 3.32 3.86 8.94
C CYS A 4 2.82 2.64 9.76
N GLY A 5 3.48 2.34 10.88
CA GLY A 5 3.17 1.13 11.68
C GLY A 5 3.76 -0.14 11.05
N GLU A 6 4.49 -0.93 11.85
CA GLU A 6 5.29 -2.06 11.33
C GLU A 6 4.47 -3.16 10.65
N ASN A 7 3.18 -3.23 10.91
CA ASN A 7 2.27 -4.26 10.41
C ASN A 7 1.28 -3.76 9.35
N SER A 8 1.40 -2.51 8.87
CA SER A 8 0.53 -2.03 7.81
C SER A 8 0.86 -2.73 6.48
N LYS A 9 -0.14 -2.90 5.62
CA LYS A 9 0.02 -3.47 4.26
C LYS A 9 1.12 -2.75 3.47
N VAL A 10 1.19 -1.43 3.60
CA VAL A 10 2.22 -0.59 2.96
C VAL A 10 3.61 -0.90 3.51
N ALA A 11 3.75 -1.00 4.85
CA ALA A 11 5.03 -1.34 5.47
C ALA A 11 5.56 -2.70 5.03
N LEU A 12 4.68 -3.71 4.94
CA LEU A 12 5.04 -5.04 4.45
C LEU A 12 5.45 -5.01 2.98
N THR A 13 4.72 -4.29 2.13
CA THR A 13 5.04 -4.13 0.71
C THR A 13 6.41 -3.49 0.52
N VAL A 14 6.69 -2.40 1.24
CA VAL A 14 7.99 -1.71 1.19
C VAL A 14 9.12 -2.59 1.72
N LYS A 15 8.92 -3.31 2.84
CA LYS A 15 9.88 -4.30 3.34
C LYS A 15 10.21 -5.36 2.29
N ASN A 16 9.22 -5.87 1.58
CA ASN A 16 9.41 -6.88 0.53
C ASN A 16 10.21 -6.31 -0.66
N PHE A 17 9.94 -5.09 -1.11
CA PHE A 17 10.73 -4.46 -2.18
C PHE A 17 12.20 -4.29 -1.78
N ILE A 18 12.44 -3.85 -0.55
CA ILE A 18 13.79 -3.63 -0.03
C ILE A 18 14.52 -4.96 0.13
N ALA A 19 13.90 -5.96 0.75
CA ALA A 19 14.49 -7.28 1.00
C ALA A 19 14.80 -8.03 -0.31
N ALA A 20 13.95 -7.86 -1.33
CA ALA A 20 14.18 -8.44 -2.66
C ALA A 20 15.16 -7.64 -3.51
N HIS A 21 15.73 -6.51 -3.04
CA HIS A 21 16.53 -5.56 -3.82
C HIS A 21 15.85 -5.06 -5.11
N ARG A 22 14.52 -5.06 -5.14
CA ARG A 22 13.66 -4.71 -6.29
C ARG A 22 12.77 -3.52 -5.98
N ILE A 23 13.39 -2.40 -5.60
CA ILE A 23 12.65 -1.14 -5.42
C ILE A 23 12.15 -0.68 -6.80
N PRO A 24 10.82 -0.48 -7.00
CA PRO A 24 10.27 0.01 -8.26
C PRO A 24 10.85 1.36 -8.66
N HIS A 25 10.95 1.61 -9.96
CA HIS A 25 11.45 2.88 -10.49
C HIS A 25 10.53 4.07 -10.22
N ALA A 26 9.22 3.83 -10.03
CA ALA A 26 8.25 4.88 -9.72
C ALA A 26 7.23 4.37 -8.69
N MET A 27 7.02 5.16 -7.65
CA MET A 27 6.04 4.91 -6.60
C MET A 27 5.24 6.17 -6.31
N LEU A 28 3.92 6.02 -6.18
CA LEU A 28 2.99 7.07 -5.79
C LEU A 28 2.56 6.83 -4.34
N ILE A 29 2.97 7.72 -3.44
CA ILE A 29 2.63 7.68 -2.02
C ILE A 29 1.47 8.63 -1.79
N GLU A 30 0.30 8.07 -1.47
CA GLU A 30 -0.93 8.81 -1.22
C GLU A 30 -1.26 8.80 0.28
N GLY A 31 -1.45 9.96 0.88
CA GLY A 31 -1.83 10.09 2.29
C GLY A 31 -2.22 11.51 2.66
N GLU A 32 -3.13 11.65 3.63
CA GLU A 32 -3.60 12.97 4.11
C GLU A 32 -2.51 13.73 4.86
N ASN A 33 -1.68 13.01 5.60
CA ASN A 33 -0.58 13.60 6.35
C ASN A 33 0.70 13.66 5.50
N ILE A 34 1.07 14.87 5.10
CA ILE A 34 2.27 15.13 4.30
C ILE A 34 3.54 14.61 4.98
N ASN A 35 3.64 14.73 6.31
CA ASN A 35 4.82 14.27 7.06
C ASN A 35 4.96 12.75 7.02
N ASP A 36 3.85 12.00 7.09
CA ASP A 36 3.90 10.54 7.01
C ASP A 36 4.29 10.08 5.60
N ASN A 37 3.77 10.75 4.55
CA ASN A 37 4.17 10.51 3.17
C ASN A 37 5.67 10.76 3.00
N LEU A 38 6.18 11.88 3.51
CA LEU A 38 7.58 12.25 3.42
C LEU A 38 8.49 11.28 4.19
N ASN A 39 8.09 10.91 5.41
CA ASN A 39 8.84 9.95 6.23
C ASN A 39 8.96 8.59 5.54
N LEU A 40 7.88 8.11 4.90
CA LEU A 40 7.92 6.88 4.12
C LEU A 40 8.83 7.01 2.90
N ALA A 41 8.73 8.13 2.17
CA ALA A 41 9.60 8.40 1.02
C ALA A 41 11.07 8.46 1.41
N GLN A 42 11.40 9.13 2.52
CA GLN A 42 12.77 9.18 3.05
C GLN A 42 13.29 7.81 3.45
N HIS A 43 12.45 6.96 4.06
CA HIS A 43 12.83 5.59 4.39
C HIS A 43 13.15 4.77 3.15
N ILE A 44 12.33 4.87 2.11
CA ILE A 44 12.56 4.20 0.82
C ILE A 44 13.82 4.77 0.13
N ALA A 45 14.00 6.09 0.13
CA ALA A 45 15.17 6.75 -0.44
C ALA A 45 16.47 6.30 0.26
N LYS A 46 16.46 6.28 1.60
CA LYS A 46 17.59 5.79 2.42
C LYS A 46 17.94 4.32 2.08
N ALA A 47 16.92 3.48 1.86
CA ALA A 47 17.13 2.10 1.45
C ALA A 47 17.68 1.99 0.02
N ALA A 48 17.23 2.85 -0.90
CA ALA A 48 17.63 2.85 -2.30
C ALA A 48 19.11 3.25 -2.51
N VAL A 49 19.65 4.17 -1.67
CA VAL A 49 21.06 4.60 -1.74
C VAL A 49 21.99 3.74 -0.88
N CYS A 50 21.45 2.92 0.00
CA CYS A 50 22.25 2.05 0.86
C CYS A 50 22.92 0.93 0.04
N GLN A 51 24.24 0.77 0.20
CA GLN A 51 25.03 -0.24 -0.52
C GLN A 51 25.11 -1.59 0.22
N ASN A 52 24.59 -1.68 1.44
CA ASN A 52 24.63 -2.89 2.25
C ASN A 52 23.43 -3.81 1.94
N ASN A 53 23.65 -5.12 2.07
CA ASN A 53 22.61 -6.12 1.83
C ASN A 53 21.36 -5.96 2.73
N ASN A 54 21.53 -5.43 3.95
CA ASN A 54 20.43 -5.15 4.89
C ASN A 54 20.02 -3.67 4.83
N ALA A 55 19.60 -3.20 3.67
CA ALA A 55 19.14 -1.82 3.47
C ALA A 55 17.79 -1.54 4.20
N PRO A 56 17.60 -0.32 4.75
CA PRO A 56 18.63 0.64 5.13
C PRO A 56 19.41 0.20 6.37
N CYS A 57 20.71 0.09 6.30
CA CYS A 57 21.53 -0.40 7.43
C CYS A 57 21.69 0.61 8.56
N SER A 58 21.39 1.87 8.31
CA SER A 58 21.48 3.02 9.26
C SER A 58 22.87 3.28 9.88
N VAL A 59 23.93 2.61 9.41
CA VAL A 59 25.31 2.76 9.92
C VAL A 59 26.30 3.19 8.85
N CYS A 60 25.99 3.03 7.56
CA CYS A 60 26.89 3.45 6.49
C CYS A 60 26.80 4.96 6.22
N LYS A 61 27.82 5.51 5.58
CA LYS A 61 27.89 6.93 5.20
C LYS A 61 26.67 7.40 4.41
N GLU A 62 26.22 6.59 3.44
CA GLU A 62 25.07 6.93 2.59
C GLU A 62 23.77 7.01 3.43
N CYS A 63 23.54 6.06 4.34
CA CYS A 63 22.41 6.12 5.24
C CYS A 63 22.44 7.34 6.16
N HIS A 64 23.63 7.72 6.65
CA HIS A 64 23.78 8.91 7.49
C HIS A 64 23.51 10.20 6.72
N LEU A 65 24.06 10.33 5.51
CA LEU A 65 23.81 11.49 4.63
C LEU A 65 22.33 11.60 4.25
N ALA A 66 21.68 10.47 3.97
CA ALA A 66 20.24 10.44 3.67
C ALA A 66 19.40 10.89 4.88
N GLU A 67 19.79 10.50 6.09
CA GLU A 67 19.08 10.85 7.34
C GLU A 67 19.13 12.34 7.65
N ILE A 68 20.28 12.98 7.44
CA ILE A 68 20.44 14.43 7.63
C ILE A 68 20.00 15.27 6.42
N GLY A 69 19.43 14.62 5.37
CA GLY A 69 18.91 15.29 4.18
C GLY A 69 19.98 15.90 3.24
N SER A 70 21.25 15.46 3.38
CA SER A 70 22.39 16.01 2.62
C SER A 70 22.98 15.01 1.61
N HIS A 71 22.22 13.96 1.25
CA HIS A 71 22.74 12.97 0.29
C HIS A 71 22.70 13.51 -1.13
N PRO A 72 23.83 13.47 -1.91
CA PRO A 72 23.91 14.07 -3.23
C PRO A 72 23.01 13.39 -4.29
N ASP A 73 22.69 12.11 -4.07
CA ASP A 73 21.83 11.34 -4.97
C ASP A 73 20.35 11.31 -4.54
N ILE A 74 19.95 12.07 -3.50
CA ILE A 74 18.56 12.26 -3.11
C ILE A 74 18.17 13.70 -3.36
N THR A 75 17.35 13.93 -4.37
CA THR A 75 16.84 15.27 -4.72
C THR A 75 15.39 15.40 -4.27
N ARG A 76 15.12 16.40 -3.45
CA ARG A 76 13.74 16.77 -3.07
C ARG A 76 13.28 17.93 -3.94
N VAL A 77 12.08 17.82 -4.45
CA VAL A 77 11.44 18.83 -5.30
C VAL A 77 10.08 19.16 -4.72
N ASP A 78 9.93 20.40 -4.30
CA ASP A 78 8.67 20.96 -3.81
C ASP A 78 8.36 22.28 -4.53
N THR A 79 7.21 22.84 -4.26
CA THR A 79 6.84 24.18 -4.73
C THR A 79 7.84 25.21 -4.24
N LEU A 80 8.26 26.10 -5.11
CA LEU A 80 9.11 27.23 -4.74
C LEU A 80 8.36 28.18 -3.81
N ASP A 81 9.11 28.85 -2.92
CA ASP A 81 8.56 29.81 -1.97
C ASP A 81 7.63 30.82 -2.67
N GLY A 82 6.42 30.95 -2.13
CA GLY A 82 5.36 31.82 -2.67
C GLY A 82 4.61 31.29 -3.89
N LYS A 83 4.97 30.13 -4.43
CA LYS A 83 4.25 29.50 -5.55
C LYS A 83 3.31 28.39 -5.08
N LYS A 84 2.12 28.34 -5.68
CA LYS A 84 1.10 27.30 -5.37
C LYS A 84 1.30 26.00 -6.17
N PHE A 85 2.09 26.04 -7.24
CA PHE A 85 2.21 24.95 -8.21
C PHE A 85 3.67 24.58 -8.46
N LEU A 86 3.91 23.30 -8.70
CA LEU A 86 5.17 22.80 -9.25
C LEU A 86 5.25 23.20 -10.73
N SER A 87 6.31 23.89 -11.09
CA SER A 87 6.49 24.41 -12.43
C SER A 87 6.95 23.32 -13.42
N VAL A 88 6.60 23.49 -14.70
CA VAL A 88 7.10 22.64 -15.79
C VAL A 88 8.63 22.67 -15.87
N ALA A 89 9.26 23.82 -15.56
CA ALA A 89 10.71 23.96 -15.54
C ALA A 89 11.35 23.04 -14.51
N GLN A 90 10.86 23.04 -13.26
CA GLN A 90 11.37 22.12 -12.21
C GLN A 90 11.28 20.66 -12.61
N ILE A 91 10.17 20.23 -13.25
CA ILE A 91 10.00 18.85 -13.70
C ILE A 91 10.93 18.52 -14.89
N ARG A 92 11.21 19.51 -15.77
CA ARG A 92 12.22 19.34 -16.85
C ARG A 92 13.62 19.20 -16.28
N ASP A 93 13.96 19.95 -15.24
CA ASP A 93 15.25 19.84 -14.55
C ASP A 93 15.39 18.45 -13.89
N VAL A 94 14.35 17.97 -13.16
CA VAL A 94 14.29 16.60 -12.62
C VAL A 94 14.53 15.57 -13.72
N ARG A 95 13.89 15.73 -14.88
CA ARG A 95 14.07 14.82 -16.01
C ARG A 95 15.49 14.84 -16.55
N ALA A 96 16.10 16.01 -16.69
CA ALA A 96 17.48 16.14 -17.16
C ALA A 96 18.46 15.49 -16.17
N ASP A 97 18.27 15.77 -14.87
CA ASP A 97 19.11 15.23 -13.80
C ASP A 97 18.97 13.70 -13.64
N ALA A 98 17.83 13.12 -14.00
CA ALA A 98 17.61 11.68 -13.93
C ALA A 98 18.59 10.89 -14.83
N PHE A 99 19.09 11.47 -15.90
CA PHE A 99 20.09 10.84 -16.80
C PHE A 99 21.54 11.01 -16.33
N VAL A 100 21.76 11.78 -15.27
CA VAL A 100 23.10 11.94 -14.68
C VAL A 100 23.38 10.76 -13.74
N LYS A 101 24.57 10.15 -13.85
CA LYS A 101 24.98 9.03 -12.98
C LYS A 101 24.96 9.41 -11.51
N ALA A 102 24.57 8.45 -10.65
CA ALA A 102 24.67 8.58 -9.22
C ALA A 102 26.12 8.79 -8.75
N HIS A 103 26.33 9.67 -7.77
CA HIS A 103 27.64 9.95 -7.18
C HIS A 103 28.15 8.78 -6.34
N SER A 104 27.27 8.14 -5.58
CA SER A 104 27.59 6.99 -4.71
C SER A 104 27.70 5.66 -5.47
N GLY A 105 27.37 5.63 -6.77
CA GLY A 105 27.30 4.41 -7.57
C GLY A 105 26.11 3.50 -7.29
N ALA A 106 25.23 3.87 -6.34
CA ALA A 106 23.97 3.19 -6.08
C ALA A 106 22.82 3.75 -6.96
N ARG A 107 21.74 4.25 -6.38
CA ARG A 107 20.60 4.79 -7.12
C ARG A 107 20.45 6.29 -6.90
N ARG A 108 19.91 6.99 -7.90
CA ARG A 108 19.39 8.37 -7.71
C ARG A 108 17.92 8.31 -7.35
N VAL A 109 17.52 9.15 -6.40
CA VAL A 109 16.15 9.21 -5.90
C VAL A 109 15.62 10.63 -6.03
N PHE A 110 14.47 10.79 -6.67
CA PHE A 110 13.75 12.04 -6.77
C PHE A 110 12.48 11.95 -5.94
N ILE A 111 12.36 12.77 -4.89
CA ILE A 111 11.16 12.90 -4.07
C ILE A 111 10.41 14.14 -4.55
N ILE A 112 9.29 13.93 -5.24
CA ILE A 112 8.43 15.02 -5.73
C ILE A 112 7.31 15.22 -4.71
N GLU A 113 7.46 16.24 -3.90
CA GLU A 113 6.48 16.60 -2.87
C GLU A 113 5.29 17.32 -3.50
N ASN A 114 4.10 17.13 -2.93
CA ASN A 114 2.88 17.76 -3.44
C ASN A 114 2.66 17.54 -4.95
N ALA A 115 2.86 16.33 -5.45
CA ALA A 115 2.74 16.00 -6.87
C ALA A 115 1.38 16.41 -7.48
N HIS A 116 0.32 16.43 -6.66
CA HIS A 116 -1.01 16.95 -7.06
C HIS A 116 -1.02 18.45 -7.42
N ARG A 117 0.03 19.20 -7.09
CA ARG A 117 0.19 20.61 -7.47
C ARG A 117 0.87 20.80 -8.83
N MET A 118 1.22 19.74 -9.52
CA MET A 118 1.64 19.82 -10.92
C MET A 118 0.45 20.16 -11.82
N ASN A 119 0.61 21.18 -12.68
CA ASN A 119 -0.35 21.36 -13.75
C ASN A 119 -0.20 20.24 -14.82
N GLU A 120 -1.17 20.13 -15.72
CA GLU A 120 -1.18 19.08 -16.74
C GLU A 120 0.10 19.05 -17.59
N GLN A 121 0.65 20.23 -17.92
CA GLN A 121 1.90 20.33 -18.69
C GLN A 121 3.12 19.77 -17.92
N ALA A 122 3.18 20.00 -16.61
CA ALA A 122 4.23 19.45 -15.76
C ALA A 122 4.08 17.93 -15.61
N GLN A 123 2.85 17.45 -15.42
CA GLN A 123 2.54 16.02 -15.38
C GLN A 123 2.93 15.33 -16.69
N ASN A 124 2.58 15.91 -17.84
CA ASN A 124 2.97 15.38 -19.16
C ASN A 124 4.50 15.40 -19.38
N ALA A 125 5.21 16.39 -18.83
CA ALA A 125 6.68 16.42 -18.89
C ALA A 125 7.32 15.28 -18.08
N LEU A 126 6.69 14.87 -16.97
CA LEU A 126 7.15 13.76 -16.12
C LEU A 126 6.90 12.40 -16.76
N LEU A 127 5.81 12.22 -17.53
CA LEU A 127 5.45 10.94 -18.17
C LEU A 127 6.61 10.37 -19.00
N LYS A 128 7.35 11.19 -19.71
CA LYS A 128 8.43 10.74 -20.58
C LYS A 128 9.54 9.97 -19.83
N VAL A 129 9.85 10.36 -18.60
CA VAL A 129 10.87 9.68 -17.79
C VAL A 129 10.29 8.53 -16.98
N LEU A 130 8.97 8.52 -16.75
CA LEU A 130 8.29 7.36 -16.12
C LEU A 130 8.07 6.22 -17.11
N GLU A 131 7.95 6.51 -18.41
CA GLU A 131 7.81 5.51 -19.49
C GLU A 131 9.14 4.81 -19.78
N GLU A 132 10.21 5.59 -19.88
CA GLU A 132 11.55 5.10 -20.17
C GLU A 132 12.52 5.54 -19.08
N PRO A 133 12.43 4.96 -17.88
CA PRO A 133 13.24 5.38 -16.75
C PRO A 133 14.72 5.00 -16.99
N PRO A 134 15.65 5.91 -16.68
CA PRO A 134 17.06 5.57 -16.67
C PRO A 134 17.34 4.46 -15.65
N LYS A 135 18.40 3.68 -15.87
CA LYS A 135 18.84 2.66 -14.92
C LYS A 135 19.17 3.33 -13.57
N ASP A 136 18.84 2.63 -12.50
CA ASP A 136 19.18 3.01 -11.13
C ASP A 136 18.61 4.37 -10.68
N VAL A 137 17.44 4.73 -11.22
CA VAL A 137 16.68 5.91 -10.80
C VAL A 137 15.36 5.49 -10.14
N VAL A 138 14.96 6.21 -9.08
CA VAL A 138 13.71 6.00 -8.36
C VAL A 138 12.98 7.32 -8.22
N PHE A 139 11.71 7.35 -8.63
CA PHE A 139 10.80 8.48 -8.47
C PHE A 139 9.78 8.18 -7.35
N LEU A 140 9.70 9.04 -6.37
CA LEU A 140 8.74 8.99 -5.27
C LEU A 140 7.83 10.22 -5.38
N LEU A 141 6.60 10.00 -5.82
CA LEU A 141 5.60 11.05 -5.96
C LEU A 141 4.72 11.06 -4.71
N LEU A 142 4.67 12.19 -4.00
CA LEU A 142 3.85 12.34 -2.79
C LEU A 142 2.60 13.15 -3.12
N THR A 143 1.43 12.61 -2.76
CA THR A 143 0.15 13.28 -3.00
C THR A 143 -0.80 13.12 -1.83
N SER A 144 -1.68 14.10 -1.63
CA SER A 144 -2.82 13.96 -0.73
C SER A 144 -4.01 13.23 -1.39
N SER A 145 -4.08 13.25 -2.73
CA SER A 145 -5.11 12.55 -3.50
C SER A 145 -4.61 12.20 -4.89
N LYS A 146 -4.68 10.93 -5.24
CA LYS A 146 -4.31 10.44 -6.58
C LYS A 146 -5.24 10.93 -7.69
N THR A 147 -6.50 11.27 -7.36
CA THR A 147 -7.49 11.75 -8.35
C THR A 147 -7.12 13.10 -8.98
N MET A 148 -6.14 13.80 -8.42
CA MET A 148 -5.62 15.06 -8.98
C MET A 148 -4.46 14.84 -9.97
N LEU A 149 -4.05 13.58 -10.16
CA LEU A 149 -3.02 13.20 -11.12
C LEU A 149 -3.65 12.53 -12.35
N LEU A 150 -2.97 12.63 -13.48
CA LEU A 150 -3.39 11.95 -14.70
C LEU A 150 -3.34 10.42 -14.51
N ASP A 151 -4.33 9.72 -15.03
CA ASP A 151 -4.39 8.25 -14.99
C ASP A 151 -3.15 7.60 -15.63
N THR A 152 -2.55 8.28 -16.60
CA THR A 152 -1.30 7.86 -17.25
C THR A 152 -0.10 7.87 -16.30
N ILE A 153 -0.05 8.75 -15.30
CA ILE A 153 0.97 8.73 -14.22
C ILE A 153 0.65 7.60 -13.25
N ILE A 154 -0.61 7.51 -12.81
CA ILE A 154 -1.04 6.52 -11.83
C ILE A 154 -0.74 5.10 -12.33
N SER A 155 -1.01 4.81 -13.61
CA SER A 155 -0.78 3.49 -14.21
C SER A 155 0.70 3.08 -14.31
N ARG A 156 1.64 4.05 -14.23
CA ARG A 156 3.09 3.82 -14.29
C ARG A 156 3.78 3.79 -12.94
N CYS A 157 3.02 4.07 -11.87
CA CYS A 157 3.53 4.09 -10.50
C CYS A 157 2.96 2.93 -9.68
N VAL A 158 3.76 2.37 -8.79
CA VAL A 158 3.25 1.48 -7.74
C VAL A 158 2.59 2.35 -6.68
N LEU A 159 1.29 2.16 -6.47
CA LEU A 159 0.54 2.92 -5.47
C LEU A 159 0.80 2.39 -4.06
N LEU A 160 1.22 3.29 -3.17
CA LEU A 160 1.36 3.08 -1.73
C LEU A 160 0.42 4.05 -1.01
N SER A 161 -0.78 3.59 -0.66
CA SER A 161 -1.78 4.42 0.02
C SER A 161 -1.59 4.36 1.53
N LEU A 162 -1.23 5.52 2.12
CA LEU A 162 -1.20 5.76 3.57
C LEU A 162 -2.51 6.38 4.07
N LEU A 163 -3.47 6.58 3.17
CA LEU A 163 -4.80 6.93 3.62
C LEU A 163 -5.17 5.85 4.63
N ALA A 164 -5.39 6.25 5.88
CA ALA A 164 -6.03 5.36 6.82
C ALA A 164 -7.25 4.84 6.06
N ALA A 165 -7.31 3.54 5.85
CA ALA A 165 -8.54 2.95 5.33
C ALA A 165 -9.61 3.57 6.22
N LYS A 166 -10.44 4.43 5.63
CA LYS A 166 -11.43 5.23 6.35
C LYS A 166 -12.09 4.25 7.28
N ASN A 167 -12.02 4.41 8.58
CA ASN A 167 -12.63 3.65 9.67
C ASN A 167 -13.21 2.25 9.35
N ASP A 168 -13.19 1.87 8.07
CA ASP A 168 -13.68 0.62 7.51
C ASP A 168 -12.79 -0.56 7.89
N ASP A 169 -11.45 -0.38 7.96
CA ASP A 169 -10.57 -1.48 8.41
C ASP A 169 -10.84 -1.85 9.87
N ASN A 170 -11.04 -0.85 10.75
CA ASN A 170 -11.44 -1.13 12.12
C ASN A 170 -12.86 -1.72 12.19
N LYS A 171 -13.77 -1.27 11.33
CA LYS A 171 -15.11 -1.84 11.21
C LYS A 171 -15.04 -3.27 10.69
N HIS A 172 -14.31 -3.52 9.61
CA HIS A 172 -14.18 -4.86 9.06
C HIS A 172 -13.37 -5.79 9.97
N ILE A 173 -12.33 -5.30 10.66
CA ILE A 173 -11.58 -6.09 11.66
C ILE A 173 -12.49 -6.49 12.83
N SER A 174 -13.29 -5.57 13.36
CA SER A 174 -14.25 -5.89 14.42
C SER A 174 -15.32 -6.86 13.92
N THR A 175 -15.89 -6.62 12.73
CA THR A 175 -16.88 -7.48 12.09
C THR A 175 -16.31 -8.87 11.79
N ALA A 176 -15.11 -8.98 11.28
CA ALA A 176 -14.43 -10.25 10.99
C ALA A 176 -14.16 -11.05 12.28
N ASN A 177 -13.69 -10.40 13.33
CA ASN A 177 -13.49 -11.06 14.62
C ASN A 177 -14.82 -11.52 15.23
N THR A 178 -15.86 -10.68 15.18
CA THR A 178 -17.21 -11.05 15.62
C THR A 178 -17.75 -12.22 14.80
N PHE A 179 -17.54 -12.23 13.48
CA PHE A 179 -17.94 -13.35 12.61
C PHE A 179 -17.25 -14.67 13.04
N ILE A 180 -15.95 -14.63 13.31
CA ILE A 180 -15.22 -15.83 13.80
C ILE A 180 -15.76 -16.28 15.15
N ASP A 181 -16.09 -15.36 16.06
CA ASP A 181 -16.64 -15.71 17.38
C ASP A 181 -18.06 -16.29 17.23
N LEU A 182 -18.90 -15.73 16.38
CA LEU A 182 -20.25 -16.25 16.08
C LEU A 182 -20.19 -17.61 15.40
N LEU A 183 -19.23 -17.83 14.49
CA LEU A 183 -18.97 -19.13 13.89
C LEU A 183 -18.69 -20.17 15.00
N LEU A 184 -17.77 -19.88 15.90
CA LEU A 184 -17.39 -20.81 16.98
C LEU A 184 -18.50 -21.02 18.02
N SER A 185 -19.45 -20.09 18.13
CA SER A 185 -20.65 -20.21 19.00
C SER A 185 -21.82 -20.91 18.31
N GLY A 186 -21.79 -21.10 16.99
CA GLY A 186 -22.84 -21.78 16.22
C GLY A 186 -24.08 -20.95 15.91
N SER A 187 -24.02 -19.61 16.03
CA SER A 187 -25.19 -18.72 15.81
C SER A 187 -25.33 -18.30 14.34
N GLU A 188 -26.08 -19.05 13.52
CA GLU A 188 -26.33 -18.75 12.11
C GLU A 188 -27.07 -17.43 11.89
N TYR A 189 -28.12 -17.18 12.69
CA TYR A 189 -28.93 -15.98 12.57
C TYR A 189 -28.10 -14.72 12.80
N ASP A 190 -27.23 -14.73 13.80
CA ASP A 190 -26.38 -13.58 14.11
C ASP A 190 -25.29 -13.39 13.07
N MET A 191 -24.72 -14.48 12.50
CA MET A 191 -23.80 -14.39 11.36
C MET A 191 -24.47 -13.75 10.14
N LEU A 192 -25.68 -14.17 9.78
CA LEU A 192 -26.41 -13.62 8.65
C LEU A 192 -26.71 -12.14 8.86
N LYS A 193 -27.20 -11.78 10.07
CA LYS A 193 -27.47 -10.39 10.45
C LYS A 193 -26.22 -9.51 10.37
N LEU A 194 -25.07 -10.05 10.77
CA LEU A 194 -23.78 -9.35 10.71
C LEU A 194 -23.34 -9.08 9.27
N LEU A 195 -23.61 -10.01 8.35
CA LEU A 195 -23.21 -9.92 6.94
C LEU A 195 -24.22 -9.15 6.06
N THR A 196 -25.46 -8.99 6.47
CA THR A 196 -26.52 -8.30 5.70
C THR A 196 -26.12 -6.92 5.17
N PRO A 197 -25.39 -6.05 5.90
CA PRO A 197 -24.95 -4.77 5.37
C PRO A 197 -24.06 -4.88 4.13
N LEU A 198 -23.32 -5.99 3.95
CA LEU A 198 -22.41 -6.23 2.83
C LEU A 198 -23.15 -6.53 1.51
N GLU A 199 -24.45 -6.81 1.56
CA GLU A 199 -25.26 -7.03 0.34
C GLU A 199 -25.27 -5.82 -0.61
N LYS A 200 -25.10 -4.62 -0.03
CA LYS A 200 -25.21 -3.34 -0.75
C LYS A 200 -24.00 -2.98 -1.59
N SER A 201 -22.85 -3.54 -1.28
CA SER A 201 -21.59 -3.19 -1.94
C SER A 201 -20.67 -4.39 -2.10
N ARG A 202 -20.39 -4.74 -3.35
CA ARG A 202 -19.44 -5.81 -3.69
C ARG A 202 -18.03 -5.52 -3.20
N THR A 203 -17.63 -4.25 -3.26
CA THR A 203 -16.30 -3.79 -2.79
C THR A 203 -16.18 -3.96 -1.27
N GLU A 204 -17.22 -3.60 -0.50
CA GLU A 204 -17.22 -3.82 0.96
C GLU A 204 -17.18 -5.31 1.32
N ALA A 205 -17.83 -6.17 0.56
CA ALA A 205 -17.75 -7.61 0.77
C ALA A 205 -16.36 -8.16 0.46
N GLU A 206 -15.71 -7.68 -0.61
CA GLU A 206 -14.33 -8.05 -0.95
C GLU A 206 -13.35 -7.61 0.15
N ASP A 207 -13.47 -6.38 0.64
CA ASP A 207 -12.66 -5.86 1.75
C ASP A 207 -12.88 -6.65 3.04
N PHE A 208 -14.14 -7.04 3.33
CA PHE A 208 -14.46 -7.89 4.47
C PHE A 208 -13.78 -9.26 4.37
N PHE A 209 -13.88 -9.98 3.24
CA PHE A 209 -13.26 -11.29 3.10
C PHE A 209 -11.73 -11.23 3.12
N ASN A 210 -11.13 -10.20 2.54
CA ASN A 210 -9.69 -9.96 2.66
C ASN A 210 -9.28 -9.75 4.12
N THR A 211 -10.04 -8.95 4.87
CA THR A 211 -9.80 -8.70 6.30
C THR A 211 -10.03 -9.96 7.13
N LEU A 212 -11.06 -10.75 6.82
CA LEU A 212 -11.35 -12.03 7.47
C LEU A 212 -10.17 -13.00 7.33
N SER A 213 -9.58 -13.13 6.15
CA SER A 213 -8.37 -13.94 5.92
C SER A 213 -7.20 -13.54 6.81
N LEU A 214 -7.00 -12.23 7.01
CA LEU A 214 -5.95 -11.69 7.90
C LEU A 214 -6.24 -12.02 9.37
N CYS A 215 -7.50 -11.83 9.82
CA CYS A 215 -7.92 -12.13 11.18
C CYS A 215 -7.79 -13.63 11.51
N ILE A 216 -8.17 -14.51 10.57
CA ILE A 216 -8.00 -15.97 10.71
C ILE A 216 -6.51 -16.31 10.90
N THR A 217 -5.64 -15.77 10.03
CA THR A 217 -4.19 -16.01 10.13
C THR A 217 -3.61 -15.54 11.45
N GLN A 218 -4.09 -14.42 12.00
CA GLN A 218 -3.66 -13.94 13.32
C GLN A 218 -4.15 -14.84 14.46
N ARG A 219 -5.39 -15.35 14.38
CA ARG A 219 -5.94 -16.25 15.39
C ARG A 219 -5.26 -17.62 15.36
N LEU A 220 -4.94 -18.17 14.22
CA LEU A 220 -4.18 -19.42 14.08
C LEU A 220 -2.83 -19.35 14.80
N LYS A 221 -2.16 -18.20 14.78
CA LYS A 221 -0.90 -17.98 15.49
C LYS A 221 -1.05 -17.88 17.01
N LYS A 222 -2.22 -17.44 17.51
CA LYS A 222 -2.46 -17.17 18.94
C LYS A 222 -3.13 -18.33 19.69
N SER A 223 -3.96 -19.13 19.02
CA SER A 223 -4.79 -20.15 19.65
C SER A 223 -4.94 -21.36 18.74
N PRO A 224 -4.22 -22.48 19.00
CA PRO A 224 -4.31 -23.68 18.18
C PRO A 224 -5.58 -24.52 18.42
N SER A 225 -6.42 -24.20 19.42
CA SER A 225 -7.57 -25.01 19.82
C SER A 225 -8.65 -25.18 18.74
N HIS A 226 -8.77 -24.26 17.78
CA HIS A 226 -9.73 -24.33 16.67
C HIS A 226 -9.03 -24.30 15.29
N ALA A 227 -7.78 -24.75 15.23
CA ALA A 227 -6.96 -24.64 14.02
C ALA A 227 -7.61 -25.28 12.79
N ARG A 228 -8.24 -26.44 12.91
CA ARG A 228 -8.89 -27.14 11.80
C ARG A 228 -10.07 -26.35 11.20
N VAL A 229 -10.92 -25.78 12.06
CA VAL A 229 -12.06 -24.97 11.63
C VAL A 229 -11.60 -23.68 10.97
N LEU A 230 -10.61 -23.01 11.56
CA LEU A 230 -10.05 -21.77 11.04
C LEU A 230 -9.29 -21.97 9.72
N ASP A 231 -8.58 -23.07 9.55
CA ASP A 231 -7.86 -23.39 8.32
C ASP A 231 -8.83 -23.63 7.16
N ARG A 232 -9.90 -24.37 7.39
CA ARG A 232 -10.96 -24.54 6.40
C ARG A 232 -11.69 -23.24 6.08
N LEU A 233 -11.99 -22.42 7.09
CA LEU A 233 -12.58 -21.12 6.88
C LEU A 233 -11.68 -20.21 6.02
N PHE A 234 -10.36 -20.33 6.18
CA PHE A 234 -9.39 -19.62 5.36
C PHE A 234 -9.47 -20.03 3.89
N ASP A 235 -9.58 -21.32 3.60
CA ASP A 235 -9.73 -21.83 2.25
C ASP A 235 -11.11 -21.43 1.64
N ASP A 236 -12.17 -21.49 2.45
CA ASP A 236 -13.49 -21.01 2.03
C ASP A 236 -13.49 -19.51 1.73
N THR A 237 -12.70 -18.70 2.45
CA THR A 237 -12.60 -17.25 2.17
C THR A 237 -12.02 -16.98 0.77
N LYS A 238 -11.03 -17.77 0.33
CA LYS A 238 -10.50 -17.67 -1.04
C LYS A 238 -11.57 -18.01 -2.07
N TYR A 239 -12.31 -19.08 -1.82
CA TYR A 239 -13.41 -19.47 -2.69
C TYR A 239 -14.51 -18.38 -2.80
N TYR A 240 -14.82 -17.68 -1.70
CA TYR A 240 -15.77 -16.55 -1.73
C TYR A 240 -15.25 -15.36 -2.52
N LEU A 241 -13.95 -15.06 -2.43
CA LEU A 241 -13.30 -14.02 -3.23
C LEU A 241 -13.34 -14.37 -4.74
N ASP A 242 -13.11 -15.63 -5.10
CA ASP A 242 -13.23 -16.09 -6.49
C ASP A 242 -14.67 -15.97 -7.00
N LEU A 243 -15.67 -16.31 -6.17
CA LEU A 243 -17.08 -16.11 -6.50
C LEU A 243 -17.45 -14.64 -6.66
N LEU A 244 -16.88 -13.74 -5.85
CA LEU A 244 -17.06 -12.30 -6.01
C LEU A 244 -16.50 -11.78 -7.34
N ALA A 245 -15.46 -12.39 -7.88
CA ALA A 245 -14.93 -12.02 -9.20
C ALA A 245 -15.91 -12.40 -10.34
N THR A 246 -16.88 -13.29 -10.08
CA THR A 246 -17.96 -13.64 -11.01
C THR A 246 -19.19 -12.75 -10.80
N ASN A 247 -20.23 -12.94 -11.64
CA ASN A 247 -21.46 -12.15 -11.54
C ASN A 247 -22.49 -12.76 -10.58
N ILE A 248 -22.05 -13.23 -9.40
CA ILE A 248 -22.92 -13.86 -8.39
C ILE A 248 -23.86 -12.85 -7.74
N ASN A 249 -25.07 -13.31 -7.35
CA ASN A 249 -25.99 -12.55 -6.53
C ASN A 249 -25.46 -12.48 -5.09
N MET A 250 -25.39 -11.27 -4.51
CA MET A 250 -24.81 -11.02 -3.19
C MET A 250 -25.56 -11.72 -2.06
N THR A 251 -26.89 -11.70 -2.08
CA THR A 251 -27.71 -12.39 -1.07
C THR A 251 -27.44 -13.91 -1.08
N LEU A 252 -27.32 -14.50 -2.27
CA LEU A 252 -26.98 -15.91 -2.43
C LEU A 252 -25.57 -16.22 -1.90
N LEU A 253 -24.59 -15.36 -2.20
CA LEU A 253 -23.23 -15.50 -1.69
C LEU A 253 -23.19 -15.49 -0.15
N LEU A 254 -23.83 -14.50 0.48
CA LEU A 254 -23.82 -14.39 1.93
C LEU A 254 -24.56 -15.54 2.62
N SER A 255 -25.65 -16.03 2.03
CA SER A 255 -26.35 -17.24 2.51
C SER A 255 -25.46 -18.49 2.39
N LEU A 256 -24.68 -18.61 1.30
CA LEU A 256 -23.70 -19.66 1.11
C LEU A 256 -22.58 -19.61 2.15
N VAL A 257 -22.08 -18.40 2.47
CA VAL A 257 -21.06 -18.18 3.51
C VAL A 257 -21.53 -18.72 4.84
N VAL A 258 -22.73 -18.36 5.27
CA VAL A 258 -23.29 -18.81 6.56
C VAL A 258 -23.51 -20.31 6.59
N SER A 259 -24.12 -20.88 5.53
CA SER A 259 -24.40 -22.31 5.44
C SER A 259 -23.14 -23.17 5.43
N ARG A 260 -22.11 -22.79 4.66
CA ARG A 260 -20.83 -23.52 4.66
C ARG A 260 -20.08 -23.38 5.99
N SER A 261 -20.13 -22.17 6.59
CA SER A 261 -19.49 -21.92 7.89
C SER A 261 -20.07 -22.83 8.99
N LYS A 262 -21.38 -23.10 8.99
CA LYS A 262 -21.99 -24.07 9.89
C LYS A 262 -21.42 -25.47 9.70
N GLY A 263 -21.35 -25.95 8.47
CA GLY A 263 -20.81 -27.27 8.17
C GLY A 263 -19.35 -27.50 8.62
N LEU A 264 -18.64 -26.44 9.01
CA LEU A 264 -17.29 -26.55 9.58
C LEU A 264 -17.28 -26.99 11.06
N LEU A 265 -18.39 -26.84 11.78
CA LEU A 265 -18.54 -27.23 13.20
C LEU A 265 -19.00 -28.68 13.37
N ASP A 266 -19.63 -29.26 12.34
CA ASP A 266 -20.19 -30.63 12.40
C ASP A 266 -19.14 -31.72 12.10
N ILE A 267 -17.85 -31.37 12.09
CA ILE A 267 -16.71 -32.24 11.78
C ILE A 267 -15.68 -32.19 12.93
#